data_425ebba7debe3fdc8e8b9d6913103690
#
_entry.id   425ebba7debe3fdc8e8b9d6913103690
#
_cell.length_a   1.000
_cell.length_b   1.000
_cell.length_c   1.000
_cell.angle_alpha   90.00
_cell.angle_beta   90.00
_cell.angle_gamma   90.00
#
_symmetry.space_group_name_H-M   'P 1'
#
loop_
_entity.id
_entity.type
_entity.pdbx_description
1 polymer ?
#
loop_
_entity_poly.entity_id
_entity_poly.type
_entity_poly.pdbx_seq_one_letter_code
_entity_poly.pdbx_strand_id
1 'polypeptide(L)'
;MRGIERDLARKRLDKELKYYRWAGREKNPTSGLLRAVRHALGVPVAEILREIEVSPSVFFRLEQSEERGTISVNGLDRVAQAMGCKLIYAVVPRSGKTLEEEAEKRARN
;
A
#
# COMPACT_ATOMS: atom_id res chain seq x y z
N MET A 1 -24.28 8.63 -3.45
CA MET A 1 -24.56 8.00 -2.15
C MET A 1 -25.33 8.97 -1.28
N ARG A 2 -26.42 8.51 -0.68
CA ARG A 2 -27.24 9.34 0.20
C ARG A 2 -26.52 9.56 1.54
N GLY A 3 -27.01 10.56 2.33
CA GLY A 3 -26.40 10.93 3.59
C GLY A 3 -26.24 9.80 4.59
N ILE A 4 -27.32 9.01 4.82
CA ILE A 4 -27.29 7.88 5.75
C ILE A 4 -26.32 6.80 5.28
N GLU A 5 -26.34 6.48 4.00
CA GLU A 5 -25.44 5.48 3.42
C GLU A 5 -23.97 5.93 3.57
N ARG A 6 -23.74 7.19 3.36
CA ARG A 6 -22.40 7.79 3.50
C ARG A 6 -21.92 7.74 4.94
N ASP A 7 -22.81 8.05 5.89
CA ASP A 7 -22.52 8.01 7.32
C ASP A 7 -22.16 6.59 7.76
N LEU A 8 -22.93 5.61 7.33
CA LEU A 8 -22.67 4.20 7.65
C LEU A 8 -21.37 3.72 7.04
N ALA A 9 -21.09 4.15 5.81
CA ALA A 9 -19.82 3.80 5.13
C ALA A 9 -18.62 4.35 5.91
N ARG A 10 -18.69 5.62 6.36
CA ARG A 10 -17.61 6.21 7.16
C ARG A 10 -17.41 5.46 8.46
N LYS A 11 -18.49 5.14 9.16
CA LYS A 11 -18.44 4.45 10.44
C LYS A 11 -17.74 3.09 10.30
N ARG A 12 -18.10 2.34 9.27
CA ARG A 12 -17.51 1.03 9.00
C ARG A 12 -16.04 1.16 8.63
N LEU A 13 -15.70 2.08 7.71
CA LEU A 13 -14.35 2.28 7.28
C LEU A 13 -13.45 2.78 8.40
N ASP A 14 -13.94 3.69 9.25
CA ASP A 14 -13.17 4.17 10.38
C ASP A 14 -12.77 3.05 11.33
N LYS A 15 -13.65 2.08 11.50
CA LYS A 15 -13.37 0.90 12.31
C LYS A 15 -12.30 0.01 11.66
N GLU A 16 -12.45 -0.25 10.36
CA GLU A 16 -11.49 -1.06 9.60
C GLU A 16 -10.13 -0.40 9.49
N LEU A 17 -10.09 0.93 9.38
CA LEU A 17 -8.85 1.69 9.16
C LEU A 17 -8.14 2.12 10.46
N LYS A 18 -8.65 1.72 11.61
CA LYS A 18 -8.11 2.16 12.90
C LYS A 18 -6.59 1.99 13.02
N TYR A 19 -6.08 0.81 12.68
CA TYR A 19 -4.65 0.52 12.77
C TYR A 19 -3.84 1.28 11.73
N TYR A 20 -4.42 1.46 10.54
CA TYR A 20 -3.75 2.17 9.45
C TYR A 20 -3.64 3.67 9.71
N ARG A 21 -4.61 4.26 10.39
CA ARG A 21 -4.52 5.66 10.82
C ARG A 21 -3.33 5.87 11.73
N TRP A 22 -3.14 4.96 12.67
CA TRP A 22 -2.01 5.02 13.58
C TRP A 22 -0.69 4.91 12.81
N ALA A 23 -0.58 3.93 11.94
CA ALA A 23 0.60 3.72 11.11
C ALA A 23 0.86 4.91 10.17
N GLY A 24 -0.21 5.52 9.65
CA GLY A 24 -0.12 6.67 8.74
C GLY A 24 0.40 7.95 9.38
N ARG A 25 0.45 8.03 10.71
CA ARG A 25 1.03 9.17 11.43
C ARG A 25 2.55 9.13 11.39
N GLU A 26 3.09 7.96 11.17
CA GLU A 26 4.52 7.77 11.04
C GLU A 26 4.98 8.12 9.62
N LYS A 27 6.28 8.25 9.47
CA LYS A 27 6.87 8.53 8.18
C LYS A 27 6.57 7.38 7.20
N ASN A 28 6.24 7.73 5.96
CA ASN A 28 6.07 6.73 4.91
C ASN A 28 7.33 5.88 4.76
N PRO A 29 7.17 4.58 4.45
CA PRO A 29 8.32 3.73 4.20
C PRO A 29 9.21 4.30 3.10
N THR A 30 10.51 4.06 3.22
CA THR A 30 11.47 4.47 2.19
C THR A 30 11.16 3.74 0.88
N SER A 31 11.34 4.42 -0.25
CA SER A 31 11.23 3.78 -1.56
C SER A 31 12.29 2.68 -1.70
N GLY A 32 12.08 1.75 -2.61
CA GLY A 32 12.96 0.60 -2.76
C GLY A 32 12.66 -0.55 -1.81
N LEU A 33 11.41 -0.61 -1.33
CA LEU A 33 10.98 -1.67 -0.41
C LEU A 33 11.09 -3.06 -1.00
N LEU A 34 10.79 -3.24 -2.28
CA LEU A 34 10.86 -4.56 -2.90
C LEU A 34 12.30 -5.10 -2.84
N ARG A 35 13.27 -4.28 -3.21
CA ARG A 35 14.68 -4.65 -3.14
C ARG A 35 15.13 -4.88 -1.70
N ALA A 36 14.73 -3.99 -0.79
CA ALA A 36 15.10 -4.09 0.61
C ALA A 36 14.59 -5.38 1.25
N VAL A 37 13.32 -5.72 1.00
CA VAL A 37 12.71 -6.96 1.53
C VAL A 37 13.39 -8.18 0.90
N ARG A 38 13.62 -8.16 -0.41
CA ARG A 38 14.30 -9.25 -1.11
C ARG A 38 15.67 -9.54 -0.50
N HIS A 39 16.47 -8.49 -0.29
CA HIS A 39 17.79 -8.62 0.32
C HIS A 39 17.71 -9.10 1.77
N ALA A 40 16.77 -8.54 2.55
CA ALA A 40 16.61 -8.90 3.95
C ALA A 40 16.23 -10.37 4.13
N LEU A 41 15.43 -10.90 3.21
CA LEU A 41 15.01 -12.31 3.24
C LEU A 41 16.01 -13.25 2.54
N GLY A 42 16.97 -12.70 1.82
CA GLY A 42 17.91 -13.49 1.04
C GLY A 42 17.26 -14.24 -0.11
N VAL A 43 16.18 -13.69 -0.69
CA VAL A 43 15.48 -14.33 -1.80
C VAL A 43 16.25 -14.10 -3.11
N PRO A 44 16.68 -15.18 -3.79
CA PRO A 44 17.36 -15.03 -5.09
C PRO A 44 16.40 -14.50 -6.15
N VAL A 45 16.91 -13.66 -7.04
CA VAL A 45 16.11 -13.12 -8.15
C VAL A 45 15.52 -14.27 -8.99
N ALA A 46 16.30 -15.31 -9.22
CA ALA A 46 15.83 -16.47 -10.01
C ALA A 46 14.55 -17.09 -9.45
N GLU A 47 14.40 -17.13 -8.13
CA GLU A 47 13.19 -17.64 -7.48
C GLU A 47 11.97 -16.78 -7.80
N ILE A 48 12.14 -15.46 -7.74
CA ILE A 48 11.05 -14.53 -8.07
C ILE A 48 10.67 -14.66 -9.54
N LEU A 49 11.66 -14.75 -10.44
CA LEU A 49 11.41 -14.85 -11.87
C LEU A 49 10.59 -16.10 -12.21
N ARG A 50 10.81 -17.19 -11.51
CA ARG A 50 10.03 -18.42 -11.72
C ARG A 50 8.57 -18.22 -11.32
N GLU A 51 8.34 -17.48 -10.25
CA GLU A 51 6.97 -17.25 -9.74
C GLU A 51 6.17 -16.29 -10.62
N ILE A 52 6.77 -15.19 -11.06
CA ILE A 52 6.05 -14.16 -11.81
C ILE A 52 6.21 -14.28 -13.33
N GLU A 53 7.02 -15.21 -13.79
CA GLU A 53 7.19 -15.53 -15.22
C GLU A 53 7.54 -14.31 -16.09
N VAL A 54 8.55 -13.54 -15.67
CA VAL A 54 9.05 -12.41 -16.43
C VAL A 54 10.56 -12.55 -16.63
N SER A 55 11.10 -11.78 -17.59
CA SER A 55 12.54 -11.73 -17.82
C SER A 55 13.23 -10.93 -16.70
N PRO A 56 14.55 -11.15 -16.51
CA PRO A 56 15.30 -10.35 -15.54
C PRO A 56 15.18 -8.84 -15.77
N SER A 57 15.20 -8.39 -17.02
CA SER A 57 15.10 -6.96 -17.31
C SER A 57 13.74 -6.39 -16.94
N VAL A 58 12.66 -7.15 -17.11
CA VAL A 58 11.31 -6.74 -16.69
C VAL A 58 11.26 -6.64 -15.18
N PHE A 59 11.82 -7.61 -14.46
CA PHE A 59 11.84 -7.60 -13.00
C PHE A 59 12.60 -6.38 -12.47
N PHE A 60 13.78 -6.09 -13.01
CA PHE A 60 14.56 -4.93 -12.55
C PHE A 60 13.86 -3.61 -12.86
N ARG A 61 13.10 -3.54 -13.95
CA ARG A 61 12.25 -2.37 -14.23
C ARG A 61 11.12 -2.22 -13.21
N LEU A 62 10.57 -3.34 -12.73
CA LEU A 62 9.56 -3.31 -11.66
C LEU A 62 10.17 -2.73 -10.38
N GLU A 63 11.36 -3.17 -9.99
CA GLU A 63 12.04 -2.61 -8.82
C GLU A 63 12.31 -1.13 -8.98
N GLN A 64 12.76 -0.69 -10.15
CA GLN A 64 13.00 0.72 -10.43
C GLN A 64 11.71 1.55 -10.38
N SER A 65 10.63 1.02 -10.92
CA SER A 65 9.33 1.72 -10.91
C SER A 65 8.78 1.86 -9.50
N GLU A 66 9.03 0.90 -8.62
CA GLU A 66 8.69 1.03 -7.21
C GLU A 66 9.49 2.16 -6.57
N GLU A 67 10.79 2.23 -6.83
CA GLU A 67 11.65 3.31 -6.32
C GLU A 67 11.19 4.68 -6.78
N ARG A 68 10.67 4.77 -8.02
CA ARG A 68 10.18 6.03 -8.61
C ARG A 68 8.73 6.34 -8.23
N GLY A 69 8.05 5.41 -7.58
CA GLY A 69 6.64 5.58 -7.22
C GLY A 69 5.68 5.41 -8.38
N THR A 70 6.09 4.75 -9.47
CA THR A 70 5.27 4.57 -10.67
C THR A 70 4.72 3.15 -10.84
N ILE A 71 5.13 2.22 -9.97
CA ILE A 71 4.65 0.84 -10.04
C ILE A 71 3.16 0.77 -9.69
N SER A 72 2.44 -0.15 -10.34
CA SER A 72 1.04 -0.41 -10.02
C SER A 72 0.92 -1.21 -8.71
N VAL A 73 -0.24 -1.11 -8.06
CA VAL A 73 -0.55 -1.94 -6.89
C VAL A 73 -0.45 -3.41 -7.25
N ASN A 74 -0.95 -3.78 -8.44
CA ASN A 74 -0.88 -5.16 -8.90
C ASN A 74 0.57 -5.64 -9.06
N GLY A 75 1.44 -4.79 -9.59
CA GLY A 75 2.87 -5.12 -9.73
C GLY A 75 3.55 -5.31 -8.37
N LEU A 76 3.26 -4.42 -7.41
CA LEU A 76 3.74 -4.56 -6.04
C LEU A 76 3.31 -5.88 -5.43
N ASP A 77 2.02 -6.20 -5.56
CA ASP A 77 1.43 -7.41 -4.98
C ASP A 77 2.05 -8.68 -5.57
N ARG A 78 2.24 -8.72 -6.88
CA ARG A 78 2.84 -9.87 -7.55
C ARG A 78 4.25 -10.16 -7.03
N VAL A 79 5.08 -9.14 -6.90
CA VAL A 79 6.45 -9.31 -6.40
C VAL A 79 6.44 -9.67 -4.93
N ALA A 80 5.59 -9.03 -4.13
CA ALA A 80 5.46 -9.35 -2.71
C ALA A 80 5.11 -10.83 -2.51
N GLN A 81 4.12 -11.33 -3.23
CA GLN A 81 3.71 -12.73 -3.14
C GLN A 81 4.83 -13.69 -3.55
N ALA A 82 5.59 -13.33 -4.58
CA ALA A 82 6.73 -14.15 -5.01
C ALA A 82 7.82 -14.28 -3.95
N MET A 83 7.86 -13.35 -3.00
CA MET A 83 8.79 -13.39 -1.87
C MET A 83 8.16 -14.00 -0.62
N GLY A 84 6.95 -14.53 -0.71
CA GLY A 84 6.22 -15.04 0.45
C GLY A 84 5.67 -13.95 1.36
N CYS A 85 5.52 -12.75 0.84
CA CYS A 85 5.04 -11.59 1.57
C CYS A 85 3.64 -11.18 1.12
N LYS A 86 3.04 -10.27 1.86
CA LYS A 86 1.72 -9.74 1.56
C LYS A 86 1.80 -8.22 1.43
N LEU A 87 1.19 -7.69 0.40
CA LEU A 87 1.06 -6.24 0.26
C LEU A 87 -0.08 -5.76 1.15
N ILE A 88 0.18 -4.73 1.93
CA ILE A 88 -0.83 -4.04 2.73
C ILE A 88 -0.82 -2.59 2.32
N TYR A 89 -2.01 -2.02 2.06
CA TYR A 89 -2.14 -0.61 1.73
C TYR A 89 -3.45 -0.07 2.28
N ALA A 90 -3.49 1.24 2.51
CA ALA A 90 -4.67 1.90 3.01
C ALA A 90 -4.69 3.35 2.58
N VAL A 91 -5.89 3.94 2.51
CA VAL A 91 -6.09 5.37 2.29
C VAL A 91 -6.72 5.92 3.56
N VAL A 92 -6.04 6.85 4.18
CA VAL A 92 -6.48 7.47 5.44
C VAL A 92 -6.42 8.99 5.31
N PRO A 93 -7.20 9.74 6.12
CA PRO A 93 -7.09 11.19 6.10
C PRO A 93 -5.68 11.64 6.46
N ARG A 94 -5.20 12.64 5.74
CA ARG A 94 -3.84 13.19 5.94
C ARG A 94 -3.62 13.68 7.37
N SER A 95 -4.69 14.16 8.01
CA SER A 95 -4.64 14.67 9.37
C SER A 95 -4.39 13.59 10.44
N GLY A 96 -4.53 12.31 10.08
CA GLY A 96 -4.48 11.21 11.03
C GLY A 96 -5.77 11.04 11.83
N LYS A 97 -6.78 11.84 11.51
CA LYS A 97 -8.10 11.76 12.15
C LYS A 97 -9.00 10.77 11.41
N THR A 98 -10.23 10.60 11.91
CA THR A 98 -11.17 9.68 11.28
C THR A 98 -11.79 10.28 10.02
N LEU A 99 -12.38 9.43 9.20
CA LEU A 99 -13.17 9.88 8.05
C LEU A 99 -14.37 10.73 8.49
N GLU A 100 -14.97 10.40 9.63
CA GLU A 100 -16.06 11.18 10.18
C GLU A 100 -15.62 12.61 10.50
N GLU A 101 -14.48 12.75 11.15
CA GLU A 101 -13.92 14.06 11.46
C GLU A 101 -13.56 14.84 10.19
N GLU A 102 -13.03 14.17 9.17
CA GLU A 102 -12.72 14.79 7.89
C GLU A 102 -13.98 15.25 7.17
N ALA A 103 -15.05 14.45 7.24
CA ALA A 103 -16.33 14.80 6.64
C ALA A 103 -16.95 16.01 7.33
N GLU A 104 -16.86 16.08 8.65
CA GLU A 104 -17.33 17.25 9.42
C GLU A 104 -16.58 18.50 9.04
N LYS A 105 -15.26 18.40 8.88
CA LYS A 105 -14.42 19.52 8.45
C LYS A 105 -14.86 20.01 7.06
N ARG A 106 -15.11 19.10 6.13
CA ARG A 106 -15.56 19.47 4.78
C ARG A 106 -16.93 20.15 4.79
N ALA A 107 -17.81 19.71 5.67
CA ALA A 107 -19.15 20.29 5.79
C ALA A 107 -19.10 21.74 6.31
N ARG A 108 -18.08 22.10 7.10
CA ARG A 108 -17.91 23.46 7.63
C ARG A 108 -17.29 24.43 6.63
N ASN A 109 -16.67 23.95 5.58
CA ASN A 109 -15.99 24.78 4.58
C ASN A 109 -16.93 25.22 3.45
#